data_ace26dc3bbfba97abcb4f3ba9af1918b
#
_entry.id   ace26dc3bbfba97abcb4f3ba9af1918b
#
_cell.length_a   1.000
_cell.length_b   1.000
_cell.length_c   1.000
_cell.angle_alpha   90.00
_cell.angle_beta   90.00
_cell.angle_gamma   90.00
#
_symmetry.space_group_name_H-M   'P 1'
#
loop_
_entity.id
_entity.type
_entity.pdbx_description
1 polymer ?
#
loop_
_entity_poly.entity_id
_entity_poly.type
_entity_poly.pdbx_seq_one_letter_code
_entity_poly.pdbx_strand_id
1 'polypeptide(L)'
;EDCLSKLKAEGYKIVATLPAEKDVSLPEIDITQPLAIVFGNEKEGLSQKVKEMADICMKIPMYGFTESYNISVSAAITLCTLSERVRASNINYHLNSERRLNTLIKWAKHSIRRSDVVEKEVLKRLFNL
;
A
#
# COMPACT_ATOMS: atom_id res chain seq x y z
N GLU A 1 11.58 2.58 -12.70
CA GLU A 1 12.14 3.93 -12.42
C GLU A 1 11.05 4.97 -12.39
N ASP A 2 10.28 5.02 -13.41
CA ASP A 2 9.19 5.97 -13.56
C ASP A 2 8.15 5.86 -12.41
N CYS A 3 7.85 4.65 -11.96
CA CYS A 3 6.90 4.42 -10.87
C CYS A 3 7.36 5.03 -9.54
N LEU A 4 8.59 4.77 -9.11
CA LEU A 4 9.10 5.30 -7.84
C LEU A 4 9.27 6.82 -7.87
N SER A 5 9.70 7.36 -9.01
CA SER A 5 9.82 8.81 -9.20
C SER A 5 8.45 9.50 -9.12
N LYS A 6 7.41 8.90 -9.69
CA LYS A 6 6.03 9.40 -9.59
C LYS A 6 5.53 9.37 -8.14
N LEU A 7 5.75 8.26 -7.44
CA LEU A 7 5.36 8.16 -6.03
C LEU A 7 6.06 9.21 -5.16
N LYS A 8 7.34 9.46 -5.39
CA LYS A 8 8.06 10.55 -4.70
C LYS A 8 7.46 11.93 -5.02
N ALA A 9 7.14 12.19 -6.28
CA ALA A 9 6.50 13.44 -6.69
C ALA A 9 5.10 13.63 -6.06
N GLU A 10 4.41 12.53 -5.76
CA GLU A 10 3.13 12.52 -5.04
C GLU A 10 3.28 12.58 -3.50
N GLY A 11 4.52 12.71 -2.99
CA GLY A 11 4.80 12.86 -1.56
C GLY A 11 4.97 11.55 -0.79
N TYR A 12 5.06 10.40 -1.47
CA TYR A 12 5.36 9.14 -0.79
C TYR A 12 6.83 9.02 -0.41
N LYS A 13 7.10 8.50 0.78
CA LYS A 13 8.43 8.03 1.17
C LYS A 13 8.65 6.61 0.67
N ILE A 14 9.72 6.40 -0.07
CA ILE A 14 10.09 5.07 -0.56
C ILE A 14 10.79 4.31 0.57
N VAL A 15 10.20 3.19 0.95
CA VAL A 15 10.70 2.32 2.02
C VAL A 15 11.23 1.02 1.40
N ALA A 16 12.53 0.81 1.47
CA ALA A 16 13.17 -0.43 1.03
C ALA A 16 13.16 -1.45 2.18
N THR A 17 12.65 -2.66 1.94
CA THR A 17 12.74 -3.74 2.93
C THR A 17 14.08 -4.46 2.79
N LEU A 18 14.92 -4.34 3.81
CA LEU A 18 16.26 -4.94 3.85
C LEU A 18 16.47 -5.62 5.22
N PRO A 19 17.30 -6.70 5.28
CA PRO A 19 17.60 -7.38 6.54
C PRO A 19 18.80 -6.78 7.28
N ALA A 20 19.09 -5.48 7.15
CA ALA A 20 20.27 -4.87 7.76
C ALA A 20 20.03 -4.44 9.22
N GLU A 21 21.08 -4.53 10.06
CA GLU A 21 20.99 -4.23 11.49
C GLU A 21 20.69 -2.75 11.80
N LYS A 22 21.09 -1.85 10.92
CA LYS A 22 20.93 -0.37 11.10
C LYS A 22 19.60 0.15 10.59
N ASP A 23 18.75 -0.71 10.06
CA ASP A 23 17.49 -0.30 9.48
C ASP A 23 16.41 -0.08 10.54
N VAL A 24 15.47 0.80 10.23
CA VAL A 24 14.32 1.05 11.11
C VAL A 24 13.50 -0.22 11.23
N SER A 25 13.13 -0.60 12.44
CA SER A 25 12.25 -1.75 12.66
C SER A 25 10.82 -1.43 12.21
N LEU A 26 10.14 -2.39 11.55
CA LEU A 26 8.76 -2.23 11.10
C LEU A 26 7.80 -1.68 12.18
N PRO A 27 7.84 -2.12 13.45
CA PRO A 27 7.02 -1.52 14.50
C PRO A 27 7.32 -0.04 14.81
N GLU A 28 8.48 0.45 14.41
CA GLU A 28 9.00 1.80 14.77
C GLU A 28 8.96 2.80 13.62
N ILE A 29 8.68 2.33 12.38
CA ILE A 29 8.68 3.22 11.21
C ILE A 29 7.68 4.36 11.38
N ASP A 30 8.07 5.57 10.96
CA ASP A 30 7.17 6.73 10.97
C ASP A 30 6.03 6.54 9.94
N ILE A 31 4.80 6.62 10.43
CA ILE A 31 3.56 6.46 9.64
C ILE A 31 2.86 7.80 9.38
N THR A 32 3.45 8.92 9.76
CA THR A 32 2.83 10.25 9.60
C THR A 32 2.80 10.72 8.15
N GLN A 33 3.62 10.12 7.29
CA GLN A 33 3.67 10.39 5.86
C GLN A 33 3.24 9.16 5.05
N PRO A 34 2.74 9.33 3.83
CA PRO A 34 2.44 8.21 2.94
C PRO A 34 3.70 7.38 2.66
N LEU A 35 3.60 6.07 2.79
CA LEU A 35 4.70 5.13 2.58
C LEU A 35 4.46 4.29 1.32
N ALA A 36 5.48 4.17 0.47
CA ALA A 36 5.53 3.22 -0.63
C ALA A 36 6.58 2.15 -0.30
N ILE A 37 6.12 0.97 0.09
CA ILE A 37 6.98 -0.10 0.57
C ILE A 37 7.38 -1.00 -0.58
N VAL A 38 8.68 -1.20 -0.75
CA VAL A 38 9.26 -2.00 -1.83
C VAL A 38 9.88 -3.25 -1.25
N PHE A 39 9.39 -4.41 -1.71
CA PHE A 39 9.93 -5.71 -1.35
C PHE A 39 10.87 -6.21 -2.45
N GLY A 40 11.96 -6.83 -2.05
CA GLY A 40 12.88 -7.49 -2.95
C GLY A 40 12.34 -8.83 -3.45
N ASN A 41 12.87 -9.32 -4.57
CA ASN A 41 12.61 -10.70 -4.99
C ASN A 41 13.39 -11.68 -4.12
N GLU A 42 13.02 -12.96 -4.16
CA GLU A 42 13.59 -14.01 -3.29
C GLU A 42 15.04 -14.36 -3.62
N LYS A 43 15.50 -14.09 -4.86
CA LYS A 43 16.85 -14.47 -5.31
C LYS A 43 17.86 -13.32 -5.18
N GLU A 44 17.48 -12.14 -5.65
CA GLU A 44 18.39 -11.01 -5.79
C GLU A 44 18.10 -9.88 -4.80
N GLY A 45 16.98 -9.99 -4.09
CA GLY A 45 16.51 -8.92 -3.20
C GLY A 45 16.09 -7.67 -3.96
N LEU A 46 16.43 -6.51 -3.44
CA LEU A 46 16.18 -5.21 -4.08
C LEU A 46 17.31 -4.83 -5.01
N SER A 47 16.98 -4.29 -6.18
CA SER A 47 17.97 -3.76 -7.11
C SER A 47 18.73 -2.59 -6.49
N GLN A 48 19.96 -2.37 -6.94
CA GLN A 48 20.82 -1.28 -6.45
C GLN A 48 20.12 0.08 -6.60
N LYS A 49 19.43 0.28 -7.72
CA LYS A 49 18.68 1.50 -7.99
C LYS A 49 17.56 1.77 -6.98
N VAL A 50 16.82 0.74 -6.58
CA VAL A 50 15.79 0.87 -5.54
C VAL A 50 16.40 1.27 -4.21
N LYS A 51 17.55 0.67 -3.85
CA LYS A 51 18.28 1.01 -2.63
C LYS A 51 18.76 2.46 -2.62
N GLU A 52 19.23 2.97 -3.76
CA GLU A 52 19.67 4.37 -3.92
C GLU A 52 18.51 5.36 -3.88
N MET A 53 17.33 4.96 -4.36
CA MET A 53 16.13 5.78 -4.35
C MET A 53 15.36 5.73 -3.03
N ALA A 54 15.65 4.78 -2.16
CA ALA A 54 14.95 4.61 -0.88
C ALA A 54 15.23 5.81 0.06
N ASP A 55 14.17 6.30 0.67
CA ASP A 55 14.25 7.31 1.72
C ASP A 55 14.47 6.67 3.09
N ILE A 56 13.98 5.45 3.26
CA ILE A 56 14.02 4.69 4.51
C ILE A 56 14.37 3.23 4.18
N CYS A 57 15.28 2.65 4.94
CA CYS A 57 15.51 1.21 4.96
C CYS A 57 14.81 0.62 6.19
N MET A 58 13.99 -0.40 5.96
CA MET A 58 13.16 -1.01 7.00
C MET A 58 13.41 -2.51 7.08
N LYS A 59 13.53 -3.02 8.30
CA LYS A 59 13.57 -4.46 8.58
C LYS A 59 12.28 -4.95 9.22
N ILE A 60 11.87 -6.15 8.84
CA ILE A 60 10.84 -6.91 9.55
C ILE A 60 11.57 -7.73 10.63
N PRO A 61 11.27 -7.53 11.92
CA PRO A 61 11.94 -8.30 12.98
C PRO A 61 11.79 -9.80 12.75
N MET A 62 12.89 -10.51 12.82
CA MET A 62 12.96 -11.96 12.73
C MET A 62 13.74 -12.53 13.89
N TYR A 63 13.27 -13.67 14.38
CA TYR A 63 13.91 -14.39 15.47
C TYR A 63 14.12 -15.84 15.01
N GLY A 64 15.37 -16.27 14.93
CA GLY A 64 15.71 -17.63 14.55
C GLY A 64 16.73 -17.72 13.43
N PHE A 65 16.76 -18.87 12.77
CA PHE A 65 17.81 -19.26 11.83
C PHE A 65 17.65 -18.72 10.41
N THR A 66 16.43 -18.32 10.03
CA THR A 66 16.13 -17.87 8.69
C THR A 66 16.41 -16.38 8.54
N GLU A 67 17.01 -15.97 7.41
CA GLU A 67 17.38 -14.58 7.14
C GLU A 67 16.25 -13.76 6.51
N SER A 68 15.24 -14.40 5.95
CA SER A 68 14.11 -13.70 5.31
C SER A 68 12.81 -14.50 5.36
N TYR A 69 11.69 -13.80 5.34
CA TYR A 69 10.36 -14.37 5.07
C TYR A 69 10.11 -14.46 3.57
N ASN A 70 9.21 -15.36 3.16
CA ASN A 70 8.62 -15.31 1.84
C ASN A 70 8.01 -13.93 1.59
N ILE A 71 8.08 -13.42 0.36
CA ILE A 71 7.62 -12.08 -0.01
C ILE A 71 6.15 -11.81 0.36
N SER A 72 5.27 -12.80 0.15
CA SER A 72 3.84 -12.66 0.50
C SER A 72 3.64 -12.57 2.01
N VAL A 73 4.43 -13.31 2.78
CA VAL A 73 4.40 -13.25 4.26
C VAL A 73 4.93 -11.90 4.73
N SER A 74 6.05 -11.42 4.16
CA SER A 74 6.58 -10.08 4.45
C SER A 74 5.56 -8.98 4.20
N ALA A 75 4.87 -9.04 3.06
CA ALA A 75 3.83 -8.08 2.71
C ALA A 75 2.65 -8.15 3.69
N ALA A 76 2.19 -9.35 4.05
CA ALA A 76 1.08 -9.55 4.98
C ALA A 76 1.40 -9.01 6.38
N ILE A 77 2.59 -9.35 6.93
CA ILE A 77 3.05 -8.86 8.23
C ILE A 77 3.12 -7.32 8.22
N THR A 78 3.73 -6.76 7.18
CA THR A 78 3.89 -5.31 7.04
C THR A 78 2.53 -4.60 6.99
N LEU A 79 1.62 -5.07 6.14
CA LEU A 79 0.28 -4.48 6.00
C LEU A 79 -0.53 -4.61 7.31
N CYS A 80 -0.48 -5.75 7.96
CA CYS A 80 -1.16 -5.97 9.24
C CYS A 80 -0.64 -4.97 10.28
N THR A 81 0.67 -4.94 10.51
CA THR A 81 1.31 -4.07 11.51
C THR A 81 1.01 -2.60 11.24
N LEU A 82 1.18 -2.13 10.01
CA LEU A 82 0.97 -0.73 9.67
C LEU A 82 -0.51 -0.34 9.73
N SER A 83 -1.42 -1.21 9.29
CA SER A 83 -2.86 -0.97 9.38
C SER A 83 -3.33 -0.83 10.82
N GLU A 84 -2.83 -1.67 11.71
CA GLU A 84 -3.14 -1.60 13.16
C GLU A 84 -2.63 -0.29 13.76
N ARG A 85 -1.39 0.09 13.45
CA ARG A 85 -0.79 1.33 13.93
C ARG A 85 -1.53 2.58 13.42
N VAL A 86 -1.91 2.61 12.14
CA VAL A 86 -2.70 3.70 11.56
C VAL A 86 -4.07 3.80 12.23
N ARG A 87 -4.74 2.66 12.47
CA ARG A 87 -6.05 2.64 13.16
C ARG A 87 -5.97 3.08 14.62
N ALA A 88 -4.86 2.79 15.30
CA ALA A 88 -4.62 3.19 16.68
C ALA A 88 -4.14 4.65 16.80
N SER A 89 -3.79 5.29 15.69
CA SER A 89 -3.31 6.67 15.65
C SER A 89 -4.43 7.67 15.39
N ASN A 90 -4.11 8.96 15.49
CA ASN A 90 -5.01 10.06 15.11
C ASN A 90 -4.91 10.44 13.62
N ILE A 91 -4.25 9.61 12.80
CA ILE A 91 -4.12 9.86 11.36
C ILE A 91 -5.48 9.68 10.71
N ASN A 92 -5.92 10.67 9.94
CA ASN A 92 -7.11 10.53 9.13
C ASN A 92 -6.81 9.68 7.88
N TYR A 93 -7.12 8.39 7.93
CA TYR A 93 -6.93 7.43 6.83
C TYR A 93 -8.20 7.17 6.02
N HIS A 94 -9.30 7.84 6.37
CA HIS A 94 -10.56 7.65 5.64
C HIS A 94 -10.53 8.35 4.29
N LEU A 95 -11.10 7.70 3.29
CA LEU A 95 -11.36 8.34 2.01
C LEU A 95 -12.32 9.51 2.21
N ASN A 96 -12.10 10.61 1.51
CA ASN A 96 -13.09 11.67 1.44
C ASN A 96 -14.39 11.16 0.77
N SER A 97 -15.49 11.88 0.96
CA SER A 97 -16.83 11.44 0.52
C SER A 97 -16.89 11.13 -0.98
N GLU A 98 -16.24 11.92 -1.81
CA GLU A 98 -16.22 11.73 -3.25
C GLU A 98 -15.45 10.46 -3.65
N ARG A 99 -14.21 10.29 -3.14
CA ARG A 99 -13.41 9.09 -3.40
C ARG A 99 -14.09 7.83 -2.89
N ARG A 100 -14.73 7.91 -1.72
CA ARG A 100 -15.50 6.81 -1.15
C ARG A 100 -16.64 6.41 -2.07
N LEU A 101 -17.43 7.37 -2.53
CA LEU A 101 -18.55 7.12 -3.44
C LEU A 101 -18.08 6.51 -4.76
N ASN A 102 -17.07 7.09 -5.38
CA ASN A 102 -16.49 6.57 -6.62
C ASN A 102 -15.98 5.14 -6.47
N THR A 103 -15.34 4.82 -5.33
CA THR A 103 -14.88 3.46 -5.05
C THR A 103 -16.04 2.49 -4.89
N LEU A 104 -17.10 2.88 -4.16
CA LEU A 104 -18.31 2.06 -3.99
C LEU A 104 -19.01 1.80 -5.31
N ILE A 105 -19.15 2.82 -6.17
CA ILE A 105 -19.73 2.66 -7.51
C ILE A 105 -18.88 1.68 -8.34
N LYS A 106 -17.56 1.84 -8.33
CA LYS A 106 -16.66 0.93 -9.04
C LYS A 106 -16.79 -0.51 -8.56
N TRP A 107 -16.85 -0.75 -7.27
CA TRP A 107 -17.04 -2.09 -6.70
C TRP A 107 -18.42 -2.67 -7.03
N ALA A 108 -19.48 -1.88 -6.92
CA ALA A 108 -20.82 -2.29 -7.31
C ALA A 108 -20.87 -2.72 -8.78
N LYS A 109 -20.28 -1.94 -9.68
CA LYS A 109 -20.19 -2.29 -11.10
C LYS A 109 -19.43 -3.60 -11.36
N HIS A 110 -18.41 -3.90 -10.58
CA HIS A 110 -17.66 -5.17 -10.69
C HIS A 110 -18.43 -6.38 -10.13
N SER A 111 -19.27 -6.15 -9.12
CA SER A 111 -20.01 -7.21 -8.42
C SER A 111 -21.34 -7.55 -9.07
N ILE A 112 -21.94 -6.61 -9.79
CA ILE A 112 -23.27 -6.78 -10.41
C ILE A 112 -23.12 -7.30 -11.84
N ARG A 113 -23.74 -8.43 -12.13
CA ARG A 113 -23.80 -8.95 -13.50
C ARG A 113 -24.60 -7.98 -14.39
N ARG A 114 -24.07 -7.62 -15.55
CA ARG A 114 -24.65 -6.63 -16.48
C ARG A 114 -24.87 -5.26 -15.84
N SER A 115 -23.90 -4.80 -15.07
CA SER A 115 -23.96 -3.51 -14.36
C SER A 115 -24.21 -2.32 -15.30
N ASP A 116 -23.78 -2.42 -16.56
CA ASP A 116 -24.05 -1.43 -17.61
C ASP A 116 -25.54 -1.24 -17.90
N VAL A 117 -26.32 -2.32 -17.91
CA VAL A 117 -27.78 -2.27 -18.11
C VAL A 117 -28.48 -1.73 -16.87
N VAL A 118 -28.05 -2.19 -15.70
CA VAL A 118 -28.59 -1.71 -14.42
C VAL A 118 -28.33 -0.21 -14.25
N GLU A 119 -27.13 0.25 -14.56
CA GLU A 119 -26.79 1.68 -14.49
C GLU A 119 -27.67 2.54 -15.41
N LYS A 120 -27.86 2.11 -16.66
CA LYS A 120 -28.75 2.82 -17.61
C LYS A 120 -30.17 2.89 -17.11
N GLU A 121 -30.69 1.82 -16.54
CA GLU A 121 -32.06 1.78 -16.00
C GLU A 121 -32.21 2.67 -14.77
N VAL A 122 -31.23 2.69 -13.87
CA VAL A 122 -31.20 3.57 -12.70
C VAL A 122 -31.15 5.03 -13.14
N LEU A 123 -30.28 5.39 -14.07
CA LEU A 123 -30.17 6.75 -14.59
C LEU A 123 -31.48 7.22 -15.25
N LYS A 124 -32.13 6.35 -16.05
CA LYS A 124 -33.45 6.65 -16.61
C LYS A 124 -34.49 6.99 -15.54
N ARG A 125 -34.58 6.18 -14.49
CA ARG A 125 -35.53 6.41 -13.37
C ARG A 125 -35.25 7.67 -12.58
N LEU A 126 -33.96 8.00 -12.37
CA LEU A 126 -33.59 9.17 -11.56
C LEU A 126 -33.75 10.49 -12.33
N PHE A 127 -33.51 10.49 -13.63
CA PHE A 127 -33.48 11.70 -14.43
C PHE A 127 -34.63 11.80 -15.43
N ASN A 128 -35.61 10.87 -15.40
CA ASN A 128 -36.76 10.80 -16.33
C ASN A 128 -36.35 10.87 -17.81
N LEU A 129 -35.22 10.23 -18.18
CA LEU A 129 -34.67 10.16 -19.53
C LEU A 129 -35.29 9.01 -20.36
#